data_d8d5fff342b0f1b6c6bae2c5cad695cc
#
_entry.id   d8d5fff342b0f1b6c6bae2c5cad695cc
#
_cell.length_a   1.000
_cell.length_b   1.000
_cell.length_c   1.000
_cell.angle_alpha   90.00
_cell.angle_beta   90.00
_cell.angle_gamma   90.00
#
_symmetry.space_group_name_H-M   'P 1'
#
loop_
_entity.id
_entity.type
_entity.pdbx_description
1 polymer ?
#
loop_
_entity_poly.entity_id
_entity_poly.type
_entity_poly.pdbx_seq_one_letter_code
_entity_poly.pdbx_strand_id
1 'polypeptide(L)'
;VHRELRVAAYAVCVRDGQVLLARWVAGDGTRRWTLPGGGMDHGEDPYDTVIRELDEETGYVVEPGTLLGVHSVLRRYPRKLGAVADFHGLRLVYEGRITGGELRHEVNGSTDMAAWHALDDVPRLARVELVDVGLELWRERPAAGHVFPEK
;
A
#
# COMPACT_ATOMS: atom_id res chain seq x y z
N VAL A 1 26.36 -0.08 -8.95
CA VAL A 1 24.90 -0.06 -8.79
C VAL A 1 24.51 -0.94 -7.62
N HIS A 2 23.85 -0.36 -6.63
CA HIS A 2 23.29 -1.13 -5.52
C HIS A 2 21.89 -1.60 -5.88
N ARG A 3 21.66 -2.89 -5.87
CA ARG A 3 20.36 -3.50 -6.13
C ARG A 3 19.71 -3.91 -4.83
N GLU A 4 18.45 -3.54 -4.67
CA GLU A 4 17.67 -3.84 -3.48
C GLU A 4 16.30 -4.38 -3.90
N LEU A 5 15.94 -5.54 -3.36
CA LEU A 5 14.60 -6.09 -3.50
C LEU A 5 13.89 -5.94 -2.17
N ARG A 6 12.73 -5.30 -2.19
CA ARG A 6 11.89 -5.15 -1.00
C ARG A 6 10.51 -5.72 -1.25
N VAL A 7 10.06 -6.56 -0.33
CA VAL A 7 8.71 -7.12 -0.35
C VAL A 7 7.84 -6.33 0.63
N ALA A 8 6.66 -5.96 0.18
CA ALA A 8 5.68 -5.24 0.99
C ALA A 8 4.30 -5.85 0.77
N ALA A 9 3.41 -5.67 1.75
CA ALA A 9 2.06 -6.17 1.68
C ALA A 9 1.06 -5.08 2.07
N TYR A 10 -0.04 -5.02 1.34
CA TYR A 10 -1.04 -3.95 1.42
C TYR A 10 -2.44 -4.54 1.40
N ALA A 11 -3.41 -3.76 1.84
CA ALA A 11 -4.80 -4.16 1.80
C ALA A 11 -5.68 -3.15 1.05
N VAL A 12 -6.64 -3.66 0.30
CA VAL A 12 -7.78 -2.91 -0.22
C VAL A 12 -8.95 -3.20 0.70
N CYS A 13 -9.34 -2.23 1.51
CA CYS A 13 -10.46 -2.32 2.42
C CYS A 13 -11.56 -1.40 1.91
N VAL A 14 -12.64 -1.98 1.39
CA VAL A 14 -13.79 -1.24 0.90
C VAL A 14 -14.99 -1.52 1.78
N ARG A 15 -15.65 -0.47 2.23
CA ARG A 15 -16.83 -0.55 3.10
C ARG A 15 -17.75 0.62 2.78
N ASP A 16 -19.02 0.35 2.53
CA ASP A 16 -20.05 1.37 2.27
C ASP A 16 -19.67 2.36 1.15
N GLY A 17 -19.06 1.84 0.07
CA GLY A 17 -18.66 2.66 -1.07
C GLY A 17 -17.40 3.50 -0.84
N GLN A 18 -16.68 3.25 0.26
CA GLN A 18 -15.46 3.98 0.60
C GLN A 18 -14.28 3.03 0.72
N VAL A 19 -13.10 3.53 0.39
CA VAL A 19 -11.83 2.80 0.54
C VAL A 19 -10.98 3.45 1.62
N LEU A 20 -10.35 2.62 2.43
CA LEU A 20 -9.42 3.07 3.47
C LEU A 20 -8.06 3.36 2.85
N LEU A 21 -7.57 4.57 3.03
CA LEU A 21 -6.25 4.98 2.57
C LEU A 21 -5.44 5.58 3.71
N ALA A 22 -4.13 5.46 3.60
CA ALA A 22 -3.17 6.11 4.47
C ALA A 22 -2.40 7.16 3.68
N ARG A 23 -2.01 8.26 4.33
CA ARG A 23 -1.28 9.34 3.65
C ARG A 23 0.21 9.23 3.95
N TRP A 24 0.95 8.87 2.91
CA TRP A 24 2.40 8.76 2.96
C TRP A 24 3.06 10.12 2.86
N VAL A 25 4.10 10.33 3.65
CA VAL A 25 4.92 11.55 3.66
C VAL A 25 6.30 11.22 3.11
N ALA A 26 6.63 11.82 1.97
CA ALA A 26 7.94 11.65 1.35
C ALA A 26 9.01 12.48 2.09
N GLY A 27 10.28 12.16 1.84
CA GLY A 27 11.39 12.86 2.44
C GLY A 27 11.45 14.37 2.13
N ASP A 28 10.87 14.80 1.01
CA ASP A 28 10.75 16.21 0.62
C ASP A 28 9.51 16.91 1.21
N GLY A 29 8.73 16.22 2.02
CA GLY A 29 7.49 16.73 2.62
C GLY A 29 6.25 16.57 1.76
N THR A 30 6.38 16.06 0.54
CA THR A 30 5.24 15.78 -0.32
C THR A 30 4.37 14.68 0.32
N ARG A 31 3.06 14.87 0.28
CA ARG A 31 2.09 13.91 0.83
C ARG A 31 1.24 13.33 -0.28
N ARG A 32 1.09 12.01 -0.25
CA ARG A 32 0.25 11.28 -1.20
C ARG A 32 -0.48 10.15 -0.50
N TRP A 33 -1.70 9.90 -0.91
CA TRP A 33 -2.48 8.77 -0.43
C TRP A 33 -1.97 7.47 -1.02
N THR A 34 -1.96 6.43 -0.21
CA THR A 34 -1.55 5.07 -0.58
C THR A 34 -2.51 4.06 0.03
N LEU A 35 -2.45 2.82 -0.43
CA LEU A 35 -3.09 1.73 0.29
C LEU A 35 -2.39 1.57 1.65
N PRO A 36 -3.13 1.23 2.71
CA PRO A 36 -2.49 0.89 3.98
C PRO A 36 -1.70 -0.42 3.85
N GLY A 37 -0.53 -0.45 4.45
CA GLY A 37 0.40 -1.56 4.36
C GLY A 37 1.83 -1.07 4.40
N GLY A 38 2.76 -1.96 4.16
CA GLY A 38 4.18 -1.60 4.17
C GLY A 38 5.11 -2.79 4.08
N GLY A 39 6.37 -2.53 4.37
CA GLY A 39 7.44 -3.52 4.23
C GLY A 39 7.29 -4.69 5.18
N MET A 40 7.52 -5.86 4.64
CA MET A 40 7.57 -7.11 5.40
C MET A 40 8.86 -7.15 6.22
N ASP A 41 8.75 -7.47 7.51
CA ASP A 41 9.90 -7.68 8.36
C ASP A 41 10.52 -9.05 8.07
N HIS A 42 11.81 -9.19 8.34
CA HIS A 42 12.49 -10.46 8.17
C HIS A 42 11.80 -11.55 8.99
N GLY A 43 11.47 -12.66 8.35
CA GLY A 43 10.79 -13.78 9.00
C GLY A 43 9.29 -13.64 9.15
N GLU A 44 8.72 -12.52 8.75
CA GLU A 44 7.29 -12.27 8.79
C GLU A 44 6.60 -12.84 7.55
N ASP A 45 5.42 -13.41 7.73
CA ASP A 45 4.56 -13.78 6.61
C ASP A 45 3.85 -12.52 6.07
N PRO A 46 3.71 -12.35 4.75
CA PRO A 46 3.01 -11.17 4.22
C PRO A 46 1.59 -10.99 4.73
N TYR A 47 0.88 -12.06 5.03
CA TYR A 47 -0.44 -12.01 5.67
C TYR A 47 -0.38 -11.27 7.01
N ASP A 48 0.65 -11.57 7.82
CA ASP A 48 0.85 -10.93 9.12
C ASP A 48 1.35 -9.50 8.97
N THR A 49 2.09 -9.20 7.91
CA THR A 49 2.52 -7.83 7.59
C THR A 49 1.32 -6.91 7.44
N VAL A 50 0.30 -7.35 6.71
CA VAL A 50 -0.92 -6.57 6.52
C VAL A 50 -1.59 -6.26 7.85
N ILE A 51 -1.70 -7.25 8.72
CA ILE A 51 -2.35 -7.09 10.03
C ILE A 51 -1.58 -6.07 10.87
N ARG A 52 -0.27 -6.22 10.96
CA ARG A 52 0.59 -5.30 11.74
C ARG A 52 0.56 -3.88 11.20
N GLU A 53 0.76 -3.72 9.89
CA GLU A 53 0.83 -2.40 9.26
C GLU A 53 -0.50 -1.64 9.35
N LEU A 54 -1.63 -2.32 9.19
CA LEU A 54 -2.92 -1.64 9.33
C LEU A 54 -3.20 -1.21 10.76
N ASP A 55 -2.81 -2.00 11.73
CA ASP A 55 -2.88 -1.58 13.13
C ASP A 55 -2.05 -0.32 13.38
N GLU A 56 -0.81 -0.31 12.93
CA GLU A 56 0.11 0.82 13.11
C GLU A 56 -0.40 2.09 12.39
N GLU A 57 -0.83 1.97 11.15
CA GLU A 57 -1.18 3.11 10.30
C GLU A 57 -2.61 3.61 10.50
N THR A 58 -3.54 2.73 10.82
CA THR A 58 -4.97 3.06 10.82
C THR A 58 -5.68 2.83 12.15
N GLY A 59 -5.09 2.04 13.04
CA GLY A 59 -5.73 1.65 14.30
C GLY A 59 -6.74 0.52 14.18
N TYR A 60 -6.99 0.04 12.97
CA TYR A 60 -7.94 -1.03 12.74
C TYR A 60 -7.34 -2.42 12.86
N VAL A 61 -8.17 -3.35 13.31
CA VAL A 61 -7.91 -4.79 13.18
C VAL A 61 -8.47 -5.23 11.83
N VAL A 62 -7.61 -5.79 11.00
CA VAL A 62 -7.99 -6.28 9.67
C VAL A 62 -7.86 -7.79 9.60
N GLU A 63 -8.79 -8.41 8.90
CA GLU A 63 -8.68 -9.80 8.48
C GLU A 63 -8.39 -9.82 6.99
N PRO A 64 -7.17 -10.18 6.58
CA PRO A 64 -6.88 -10.33 5.15
C PRO A 64 -7.69 -11.51 4.57
N GLY A 65 -8.25 -11.28 3.40
CA GLY A 65 -9.00 -12.30 2.68
C GLY A 65 -8.26 -12.77 1.45
N THR A 66 -8.89 -12.61 0.30
CA THR A 66 -8.29 -13.00 -0.98
C THR A 66 -7.00 -12.25 -1.26
N LEU A 67 -5.95 -12.96 -1.66
CA LEU A 67 -4.79 -12.34 -2.28
C LEU A 67 -5.21 -11.90 -3.69
N LEU A 68 -5.43 -10.60 -3.86
CA LEU A 68 -5.94 -10.04 -5.11
C LEU A 68 -4.90 -10.06 -6.23
N GLY A 69 -3.64 -9.84 -5.87
CA GLY A 69 -2.59 -9.86 -6.86
C GLY A 69 -1.25 -9.34 -6.36
N VAL A 70 -0.35 -9.22 -7.32
CA VAL A 70 1.02 -8.78 -7.09
C VAL A 70 1.34 -7.66 -8.06
N HIS A 71 1.97 -6.61 -7.54
CA HIS A 71 2.44 -5.48 -8.33
C HIS A 71 3.94 -5.32 -8.15
N SER A 72 4.63 -5.11 -9.24
CA SER A 72 6.08 -4.94 -9.24
C SER A 72 6.44 -3.53 -9.71
N VAL A 73 7.35 -2.89 -9.02
CA VAL A 73 7.85 -1.57 -9.39
C VAL A 73 9.36 -1.56 -9.37
N LEU A 74 9.93 -0.95 -10.41
CA LEU A 74 11.38 -0.79 -10.53
C LEU A 74 11.68 0.70 -10.56
N ARG A 75 12.56 1.15 -9.67
CA ARG A 75 12.96 2.54 -9.58
C ARG A 75 14.47 2.66 -9.42
N ARG A 76 15.04 3.61 -10.16
CA ARG A 76 16.43 4.02 -9.98
C ARG A 76 16.45 5.40 -9.36
N TYR A 77 17.28 5.57 -8.35
CA TYR A 77 17.44 6.87 -7.72
C TYR A 77 18.89 7.10 -7.31
N PRO A 78 19.35 8.37 -7.33
CA PRO A 78 20.72 8.68 -6.94
C PRO A 78 20.89 8.51 -5.42
N ARG A 79 22.05 8.02 -5.04
CA ARG A 79 22.52 7.98 -3.66
C ARG A 79 23.69 8.93 -3.48
N LYS A 80 24.19 9.07 -2.25
CA LYS A 80 25.36 9.89 -1.93
C LYS A 80 26.56 9.44 -2.74
N LEU A 81 27.44 10.39 -3.11
CA LEU A 81 28.70 10.16 -3.82
C LEU A 81 28.53 9.57 -5.23
N GLY A 82 27.46 9.93 -5.92
CA GLY A 82 27.25 9.52 -7.31
C GLY A 82 26.83 8.05 -7.48
N ALA A 83 26.60 7.31 -6.40
CA ALA A 83 26.07 5.97 -6.48
C ALA A 83 24.60 5.99 -6.96
N VAL A 84 24.19 4.90 -7.57
CA VAL A 84 22.79 4.71 -8.03
C VAL A 84 22.21 3.51 -7.31
N ALA A 85 21.04 3.69 -6.70
CA ALA A 85 20.26 2.60 -6.16
C ALA A 85 19.27 2.12 -7.23
N ASP A 86 19.21 0.81 -7.41
CA ASP A 86 18.28 0.12 -8.29
C ASP A 86 17.30 -0.64 -7.40
N PHE A 87 16.14 -0.02 -7.16
CA PHE A 87 15.14 -0.52 -6.21
C PHE A 87 14.07 -1.31 -6.96
N HIS A 88 13.87 -2.54 -6.51
CA HIS A 88 12.77 -3.39 -7.00
C HIS A 88 11.80 -3.65 -5.85
N GLY A 89 10.59 -3.10 -5.96
CA GLY A 89 9.53 -3.32 -4.99
C GLY A 89 8.57 -4.40 -5.48
N LEU A 90 8.36 -5.41 -4.65
CA LEU A 90 7.34 -6.44 -4.89
C LEU A 90 6.23 -6.22 -3.87
N ARG A 91 5.02 -5.98 -4.34
CA ARG A 91 3.87 -5.62 -3.51
C ARG A 91 2.78 -6.66 -3.64
N LEU A 92 2.43 -7.28 -2.51
CA LEU A 92 1.32 -8.20 -2.42
C LEU A 92 0.10 -7.41 -1.97
N VAL A 93 -1.01 -7.54 -2.69
CA VAL A 93 -2.24 -6.79 -2.42
C VAL A 93 -3.34 -7.75 -2.02
N TYR A 94 -3.78 -7.65 -0.77
CA TYR A 94 -4.87 -8.44 -0.21
C TYR A 94 -6.17 -7.62 -0.19
N GLU A 95 -7.29 -8.31 -0.29
CA GLU A 95 -8.56 -7.74 0.14
C GLU A 95 -8.60 -7.82 1.67
N GLY A 96 -8.93 -6.71 2.34
CA GLY A 96 -8.97 -6.65 3.78
C GLY A 96 -10.37 -6.34 4.29
N ARG A 97 -10.78 -7.02 5.36
CA ARG A 97 -12.03 -6.75 6.05
C ARG A 97 -11.71 -6.20 7.44
N ILE A 98 -12.29 -5.06 7.78
CA ILE A 98 -12.13 -4.46 9.10
C ILE A 98 -13.02 -5.21 10.07
N THR A 99 -12.42 -5.75 11.14
CA THR A 99 -13.11 -6.57 12.14
C THR A 99 -13.13 -5.94 13.53
N GLY A 100 -12.37 -4.88 13.75
CA GLY A 100 -12.29 -4.21 15.04
C GLY A 100 -11.38 -3.02 15.02
N GLY A 101 -11.11 -2.49 16.19
CA GLY A 101 -10.27 -1.30 16.36
C GLY A 101 -11.02 -0.01 16.06
N GLU A 102 -10.30 1.10 16.16
CA GLU A 102 -10.81 2.44 15.91
C GLU A 102 -9.83 3.22 15.06
N LEU A 103 -10.34 4.02 14.14
CA LEU A 103 -9.49 4.85 13.28
C LEU A 103 -8.64 5.79 14.11
N ARG A 104 -7.33 5.71 13.91
CA ARG A 104 -6.36 6.63 14.48
C ARG A 104 -5.23 6.86 13.48
N HIS A 105 -4.50 7.93 13.68
CA HIS A 105 -3.37 8.26 12.83
C HIS A 105 -2.07 7.73 13.42
N GLU A 106 -1.16 7.31 12.56
CA GLU A 106 0.17 6.91 12.97
C GLU A 106 0.97 8.12 13.45
N VAL A 107 1.77 7.93 14.51
CA VAL A 107 2.67 8.95 15.05
C VAL A 107 4.11 8.49 14.82
N ASN A 108 4.95 9.37 14.27
CA ASN A 108 6.37 9.12 13.99
C ASN A 108 6.64 7.96 13.02
N GLY A 109 5.69 7.66 12.14
CA GLY A 109 5.86 6.65 11.11
C GLY A 109 5.96 7.28 9.71
N SER A 110 5.86 6.43 8.69
CA SER A 110 5.91 6.85 7.28
C SER A 110 4.61 7.48 6.80
N THR A 111 3.53 7.33 7.55
CA THR A 111 2.23 7.94 7.25
C THR A 111 1.82 8.90 8.37
N ASP A 112 1.03 9.91 8.04
CA ASP A 112 0.57 10.92 9.00
C ASP A 112 -0.94 10.96 9.19
N MET A 113 -1.69 10.27 8.36
CA MET A 113 -3.14 10.27 8.41
C MET A 113 -3.71 9.00 7.80
N ALA A 114 -4.81 8.52 8.33
CA ALA A 114 -5.62 7.48 7.71
C ALA A 114 -7.05 7.98 7.58
N ALA A 115 -7.71 7.68 6.47
CA ALA A 115 -9.07 8.14 6.24
C ALA A 115 -9.80 7.25 5.23
N TRP A 116 -11.11 7.24 5.36
CA TRP A 116 -12.01 6.67 4.37
C TRP A 116 -12.32 7.69 3.28
N HIS A 117 -12.21 7.27 2.03
CA HIS A 117 -12.52 8.11 0.88
C HIS A 117 -13.57 7.43 0.02
N ALA A 118 -14.56 8.19 -0.43
CA ALA A 118 -15.51 7.67 -1.41
C ALA A 118 -14.75 7.20 -2.65
N LEU A 119 -15.13 6.04 -3.18
CA LEU A 119 -14.48 5.51 -4.39
C LEU A 119 -14.50 6.51 -5.55
N ASP A 120 -15.59 7.28 -5.68
CA ASP A 120 -15.72 8.29 -6.73
C ASP A 120 -14.78 9.49 -6.54
N ASP A 121 -14.28 9.72 -5.34
CA ASP A 121 -13.37 10.82 -5.04
C ASP A 121 -11.90 10.47 -5.26
N VAL A 122 -11.56 9.19 -5.37
CA VAL A 122 -10.17 8.74 -5.51
C VAL A 122 -9.45 9.39 -6.68
N PRO A 123 -10.06 9.55 -7.88
CA PRO A 123 -9.37 10.21 -9.00
C PRO A 123 -8.91 11.65 -8.73
N ARG A 124 -9.49 12.32 -7.73
CA ARG A 124 -9.13 13.70 -7.36
C ARG A 124 -8.04 13.78 -6.31
N LEU A 125 -7.63 12.66 -5.73
CA LEU A 125 -6.62 12.64 -4.67
C LEU A 125 -5.21 12.68 -5.25
N ALA A 126 -4.31 13.37 -4.56
CA ALA A 126 -2.87 13.21 -4.78
C ALA A 126 -2.51 11.83 -4.22
N ARG A 127 -2.22 10.87 -5.09
CA ARG A 127 -2.05 9.47 -4.72
C ARG A 127 -0.93 8.79 -5.49
N VAL A 128 -0.40 7.71 -4.90
CA VAL A 128 0.57 6.86 -5.56
C VAL A 128 -0.15 5.86 -6.47
N GLU A 129 0.56 5.36 -7.47
CA GLU A 129 0.02 4.40 -8.47
C GLU A 129 -0.59 3.15 -7.83
N LEU A 130 -0.05 2.71 -6.70
CA LEU A 130 -0.52 1.51 -6.01
C LEU A 130 -2.02 1.56 -5.67
N VAL A 131 -2.56 2.75 -5.40
CA VAL A 131 -4.00 2.91 -5.13
C VAL A 131 -4.81 2.47 -6.35
N ASP A 132 -4.44 2.93 -7.53
CA ASP A 132 -5.14 2.57 -8.78
C ASP A 132 -4.98 1.09 -9.11
N VAL A 133 -3.77 0.56 -8.96
CA VAL A 133 -3.49 -0.87 -9.17
C VAL A 133 -4.33 -1.73 -8.22
N GLY A 134 -4.33 -1.39 -6.93
CA GLY A 134 -5.09 -2.13 -5.93
C GLY A 134 -6.58 -2.13 -6.19
N LEU A 135 -7.15 -0.97 -6.54
CA LEU A 135 -8.58 -0.86 -6.85
C LEU A 135 -8.93 -1.62 -8.12
N GLU A 136 -8.07 -1.62 -9.13
CA GLU A 136 -8.29 -2.41 -10.34
C GLU A 136 -8.26 -3.91 -10.04
N LEU A 137 -7.27 -4.37 -9.26
CA LEU A 137 -7.23 -5.77 -8.80
C LEU A 137 -8.50 -6.14 -8.03
N TRP A 138 -8.99 -5.25 -7.18
CA TRP A 138 -10.19 -5.47 -6.40
C TRP A 138 -11.44 -5.57 -7.29
N ARG A 139 -11.56 -4.71 -8.30
CA ARG A 139 -12.71 -4.71 -9.22
C ARG A 139 -12.70 -5.89 -10.17
N GLU A 140 -11.56 -6.14 -10.81
CA GLU A 140 -11.44 -7.12 -11.90
C GLU A 140 -11.17 -8.54 -11.39
N ARG A 141 -10.50 -8.67 -10.27
CA ARG A 141 -10.12 -9.98 -9.68
C ARG A 141 -9.51 -10.94 -10.70
N PRO A 142 -8.46 -10.51 -11.43
CA PRO A 142 -7.87 -11.35 -12.45
C PRO A 142 -7.26 -12.61 -11.85
N ALA A 143 -7.46 -13.75 -12.51
CA ALA A 143 -6.98 -15.05 -12.01
C ALA A 143 -5.46 -15.07 -11.84
N ALA A 144 -4.72 -14.37 -12.70
CA ALA A 144 -3.27 -14.28 -12.59
C ALA A 144 -2.79 -13.29 -11.51
N GLY A 145 -3.70 -12.53 -10.88
CA GLY A 145 -3.31 -11.51 -9.90
C GLY A 145 -2.47 -10.40 -10.48
N HIS A 146 -2.68 -10.08 -11.74
CA HIS A 146 -1.88 -9.09 -12.47
C HIS A 146 -2.78 -8.18 -13.29
N VAL A 147 -2.49 -6.87 -13.24
CA VAL A 147 -3.14 -5.88 -14.09
C VAL A 147 -2.08 -5.19 -14.94
N PHE A 148 -2.44 -4.90 -16.18
CA PHE A 148 -1.54 -4.24 -17.09
C PHE A 148 -1.65 -2.73 -16.92
N PRO A 149 -0.52 -2.01 -16.81
CA PRO A 149 -0.58 -0.55 -16.74
C PRO A 149 -1.17 -0.01 -18.02
N GLU A 150 -1.99 1.04 -17.93
CA GLU A 150 -2.45 1.79 -19.09
C GLU A 150 -1.26 2.44 -19.78
N LYS A 151 -1.28 2.37 -21.08
CA LYS A 151 -0.24 3.00 -21.91
C LYS A 151 -0.62 4.42 -22.30
#